data_0f4eb78d46fa755ee86bd98cc3268bb7
#
_entry.id   0f4eb78d46fa755ee86bd98cc3268bb7
#
_cell.length_a   1.000
_cell.length_b   1.000
_cell.length_c   1.000
_cell.angle_alpha   90.00
_cell.angle_beta   90.00
_cell.angle_gamma   90.00
#
_symmetry.space_group_name_H-M   'P 1'
#
loop_
_entity.id
_entity.type
_entity.pdbx_description
1 polymer ?
#
loop_
_entity_poly.entity_id
_entity_poly.type
_entity_poly.pdbx_seq_one_letter_code
_entity_poly.pdbx_strand_id
1 'polypeptide(L)'
;MLSLINELPQDEFILIYACLKKWEKQEEIALEEKEGELNIHFHKTYTNNLVEDQLFQMLYCLEIDHIVENEVIRKWVEVDFDKILEWKNAYLKDMQNKLKQEHKFVDGRYSLEIYQDLEKVLGYKKYLDAYKEIETEEENIYAMLFGLKECPYHMYTFFIMKNDDDKPMINSSLK
;
A
#
# COMPACT_ATOMS: atom_id res chain seq x y z
N MET A 1 2.60 -2.51 17.19
CA MET A 1 2.20 -1.95 15.87
C MET A 1 3.09 -0.78 15.45
N LEU A 2 3.41 0.25 16.27
CA LEU A 2 4.35 1.32 15.86
C LEU A 2 5.78 0.81 15.57
N SER A 3 6.30 -0.17 16.31
CA SER A 3 7.55 -0.85 15.96
C SER A 3 7.43 -1.67 14.67
N LEU A 4 6.26 -2.27 14.41
CA LEU A 4 5.94 -2.93 13.15
C LEU A 4 5.73 -1.94 12.01
N ILE A 5 5.16 -0.77 12.26
CA ILE A 5 5.06 0.30 11.23
C ILE A 5 6.45 0.77 10.82
N ASN A 6 7.43 0.79 11.75
CA ASN A 6 8.83 1.08 11.42
C ASN A 6 9.57 -0.11 10.81
N GLU A 7 9.05 -1.34 10.95
CA GLU A 7 9.59 -2.57 10.36
C GLU A 7 8.87 -2.98 9.07
N LEU A 8 7.71 -2.37 8.76
CA LEU A 8 7.06 -2.55 7.47
C LEU A 8 7.93 -1.92 6.39
N PRO A 9 8.05 -2.55 5.22
CA PRO A 9 8.67 -1.89 4.09
C PRO A 9 7.94 -0.58 3.88
N GLN A 10 8.70 0.52 3.96
CA GLN A 10 8.14 1.87 3.75
C GLN A 10 8.00 2.17 2.25
N ASP A 11 7.68 1.14 1.49
CA ASP A 11 7.43 1.26 0.07
C ASP A 11 6.01 1.81 -0.14
N GLU A 12 5.92 3.03 -0.63
CA GLU A 12 4.68 3.73 -0.93
C GLU A 12 3.80 2.96 -1.91
N PHE A 13 4.39 2.23 -2.84
CA PHE A 13 3.65 1.49 -3.85
C PHE A 13 2.93 0.27 -3.28
N ILE A 14 3.53 -0.39 -2.29
CA ILE A 14 2.86 -1.46 -1.54
C ILE A 14 1.64 -0.93 -0.80
N LEU A 15 1.76 0.27 -0.19
CA LEU A 15 0.64 0.90 0.51
C LEU A 15 -0.47 1.31 -0.47
N ILE A 16 -0.12 1.88 -1.63
CA ILE A 16 -1.08 2.21 -2.69
C ILE A 16 -1.81 0.94 -3.14
N TYR A 17 -1.08 -0.12 -3.44
CA TYR A 17 -1.68 -1.38 -3.88
C TYR A 17 -2.60 -1.99 -2.82
N ALA A 18 -2.19 -1.96 -1.56
CA ALA A 18 -3.05 -2.42 -0.46
C ALA A 18 -4.36 -1.59 -0.38
N CYS A 19 -4.31 -0.28 -0.63
CA CYS A 19 -5.50 0.55 -0.72
C CYS A 19 -6.37 0.16 -1.92
N LEU A 20 -5.78 -0.03 -3.11
CA LEU A 20 -6.50 -0.45 -4.32
C LEU A 20 -7.22 -1.79 -4.09
N LYS A 21 -6.53 -2.79 -3.54
CA LYS A 21 -7.14 -4.10 -3.25
C LYS A 21 -8.24 -4.03 -2.18
N LYS A 22 -8.09 -3.15 -1.21
CA LYS A 22 -9.14 -2.87 -0.23
C LYS A 22 -10.39 -2.27 -0.89
N TRP A 23 -10.20 -1.27 -1.76
CA TRP A 23 -11.32 -0.62 -2.46
C TRP A 23 -11.99 -1.55 -3.46
N GLU A 24 -11.24 -2.43 -4.13
CA GLU A 24 -11.77 -3.50 -4.97
C GLU A 24 -12.67 -4.45 -4.15
N LYS A 25 -12.20 -4.91 -2.99
CA LYS A 25 -12.98 -5.75 -2.07
C LYS A 25 -14.25 -5.05 -1.55
N GLN A 26 -14.25 -3.71 -1.49
CA GLN A 26 -15.39 -2.88 -1.09
C GLN A 26 -16.30 -2.48 -2.28
N GLU A 27 -16.01 -2.98 -3.46
CA GLU A 27 -16.72 -2.66 -4.71
C GLU A 27 -16.73 -1.13 -5.01
N GLU A 28 -15.72 -0.42 -4.53
CA GLU A 28 -15.54 1.01 -4.82
C GLU A 28 -14.86 1.23 -6.17
N ILE A 29 -14.00 0.28 -6.55
CA ILE A 29 -13.32 0.21 -7.85
C ILE A 29 -13.32 -1.24 -8.36
N ALA A 30 -12.98 -1.43 -9.63
CA ALA A 30 -12.53 -2.70 -10.17
C ALA A 30 -11.12 -2.54 -10.75
N LEU A 31 -10.28 -3.54 -10.59
CA LEU A 31 -8.93 -3.59 -11.15
C LEU A 31 -8.92 -4.53 -12.36
N GLU A 32 -8.47 -4.04 -13.49
CA GLU A 32 -8.22 -4.85 -14.67
C GLU A 32 -6.71 -4.99 -14.88
N GLU A 33 -6.20 -6.17 -14.58
CA GLU A 33 -4.79 -6.53 -14.80
C GLU A 33 -4.67 -7.37 -16.08
N LYS A 34 -3.98 -6.84 -17.08
CA LYS A 34 -3.78 -7.52 -18.35
C LYS A 34 -2.37 -7.27 -18.87
N GLU A 35 -1.65 -8.34 -19.18
CA GLU A 35 -0.33 -8.31 -19.82
C GLU A 35 0.70 -7.42 -19.09
N GLY A 36 0.56 -7.26 -17.76
CA GLY A 36 1.42 -6.42 -16.94
C GLY A 36 1.00 -4.94 -16.90
N GLU A 37 -0.20 -4.62 -17.38
CA GLU A 37 -0.83 -3.32 -17.26
C GLU A 37 -1.96 -3.36 -16.23
N LEU A 38 -2.17 -2.25 -15.54
CA LEU A 38 -3.21 -2.07 -14.53
C LEU A 38 -4.12 -0.91 -14.93
N ASN A 39 -5.39 -1.21 -15.18
CA ASN A 39 -6.41 -0.19 -15.34
C ASN A 39 -7.32 -0.17 -14.11
N ILE A 40 -7.74 1.03 -13.70
CA ILE A 40 -8.61 1.22 -12.54
C ILE A 40 -9.96 1.73 -13.04
N HIS A 41 -11.02 0.98 -12.76
CA HIS A 41 -12.40 1.36 -13.07
C HIS A 41 -13.08 1.86 -11.79
N PHE A 42 -13.54 3.11 -11.77
CA PHE A 42 -14.17 3.72 -10.61
C PHE A 42 -15.67 3.49 -10.60
N HIS A 43 -16.19 2.91 -9.51
CA HIS A 43 -17.62 2.71 -9.26
C HIS A 43 -18.19 3.79 -8.33
N LYS A 44 -17.31 4.46 -7.56
CA LYS A 44 -17.65 5.55 -6.64
C LYS A 44 -16.75 6.75 -6.90
N THR A 45 -17.16 7.89 -6.35
CA THR A 45 -16.42 9.16 -6.47
C THR A 45 -15.64 9.52 -5.22
N TYR A 46 -15.75 8.74 -4.14
CA TYR A 46 -15.05 8.96 -2.87
C TYR A 46 -15.01 7.68 -2.04
N THR A 47 -14.14 7.64 -1.04
CA THR A 47 -14.10 6.61 0.00
C THR A 47 -14.49 7.17 1.37
N ASN A 48 -14.80 6.28 2.33
CA ASN A 48 -15.23 6.69 3.68
C ASN A 48 -14.07 7.05 4.62
N ASN A 49 -12.82 6.81 4.25
CA ASN A 49 -11.65 7.13 5.05
C ASN A 49 -10.99 8.40 4.50
N LEU A 50 -10.93 9.45 5.31
CA LEU A 50 -10.45 10.77 4.88
C LEU A 50 -9.04 10.76 4.26
N VAL A 51 -8.12 9.95 4.80
CA VAL A 51 -6.73 9.92 4.30
C VAL A 51 -6.62 9.01 3.08
N GLU A 52 -7.36 7.91 3.05
CA GLU A 52 -7.46 7.07 1.85
C GLU A 52 -8.17 7.83 0.72
N ASP A 53 -9.18 8.65 1.06
CA ASP A 53 -9.88 9.49 0.07
C ASP A 53 -8.93 10.48 -0.61
N GLN A 54 -7.91 10.98 0.06
CA GLN A 54 -6.91 11.82 -0.59
C GLN A 54 -6.20 11.08 -1.75
N LEU A 55 -5.78 9.84 -1.53
CA LEU A 55 -5.20 9.01 -2.61
C LEU A 55 -6.25 8.69 -3.68
N PHE A 56 -7.47 8.35 -3.25
CA PHE A 56 -8.58 8.05 -4.16
C PHE A 56 -8.85 9.22 -5.08
N GLN A 57 -8.94 10.45 -4.53
CA GLN A 57 -9.16 11.67 -5.31
C GLN A 57 -7.99 11.98 -6.26
N MET A 58 -6.74 11.76 -5.83
CA MET A 58 -5.58 11.91 -6.72
C MET A 58 -5.71 11.02 -7.95
N LEU A 59 -6.13 9.77 -7.78
CA LEU A 59 -6.35 8.83 -8.88
C LEU A 59 -7.63 9.17 -9.66
N TYR A 60 -8.72 9.47 -8.96
CA TYR A 60 -10.01 9.81 -9.58
C TYR A 60 -9.94 11.06 -10.47
N CYS A 61 -9.10 12.04 -10.10
CA CYS A 61 -8.88 13.23 -10.94
C CYS A 61 -8.19 12.93 -12.29
N LEU A 62 -7.64 11.74 -12.46
CA LEU A 62 -6.98 11.30 -13.70
C LEU A 62 -7.94 10.54 -14.64
N GLU A 63 -9.15 10.24 -14.16
CA GLU A 63 -10.09 9.38 -14.86
C GLU A 63 -10.62 10.03 -16.15
N ILE A 64 -10.87 9.18 -17.14
CA ILE A 64 -11.65 9.50 -18.34
C ILE A 64 -12.70 8.40 -18.45
N ASP A 65 -13.97 8.76 -18.48
CA ASP A 65 -15.10 7.83 -18.54
C ASP A 65 -15.07 6.77 -17.39
N HIS A 66 -14.70 7.22 -16.19
CA HIS A 66 -14.52 6.40 -14.98
C HIS A 66 -13.38 5.37 -15.04
N ILE A 67 -12.45 5.53 -15.97
CA ILE A 67 -11.30 4.64 -16.13
C ILE A 67 -10.01 5.45 -16.02
N VAL A 68 -9.05 4.92 -15.28
CA VAL A 68 -7.66 5.38 -15.30
C VAL A 68 -6.80 4.28 -15.91
N GLU A 69 -6.26 4.54 -17.08
CA GLU A 69 -5.40 3.63 -17.79
C GLU A 69 -3.99 3.57 -17.18
N ASN A 70 -3.32 2.43 -17.31
CA ASN A 70 -1.98 2.20 -16.80
C ASN A 70 -0.97 3.28 -17.22
N GLU A 71 -1.00 3.73 -18.46
CA GLU A 71 -0.13 4.78 -18.99
C GLU A 71 -0.32 6.12 -18.24
N VAL A 72 -1.57 6.44 -17.85
CA VAL A 72 -1.90 7.64 -17.08
C VAL A 72 -1.38 7.52 -15.65
N ILE A 73 -1.54 6.34 -15.03
CA ILE A 73 -0.98 6.07 -13.68
C ILE A 73 0.53 6.24 -13.69
N ARG A 74 1.21 5.70 -14.68
CA ARG A 74 2.69 5.82 -14.80
C ARG A 74 3.15 7.26 -14.90
N LYS A 75 2.50 8.06 -15.74
CA LYS A 75 2.80 9.50 -15.87
C LYS A 75 2.52 10.26 -14.57
N TRP A 76 1.42 9.92 -13.90
CA TRP A 76 1.08 10.53 -12.61
C TRP A 76 2.16 10.24 -11.55
N VAL A 77 2.62 9.00 -11.45
CA VAL A 77 3.70 8.63 -10.51
C VAL A 77 4.97 9.41 -10.81
N GLU A 78 5.31 9.59 -12.09
CA GLU A 78 6.50 10.34 -12.50
C GLU A 78 6.42 11.83 -12.11
N VAL A 79 5.24 12.44 -12.30
CA VAL A 79 5.05 13.89 -12.12
C VAL A 79 4.75 14.25 -10.67
N ASP A 80 3.95 13.45 -9.98
CA ASP A 80 3.38 13.76 -8.66
C ASP A 80 3.97 12.90 -7.52
N PHE A 81 5.18 12.35 -7.70
CA PHE A 81 5.81 11.48 -6.70
C PHE A 81 5.91 12.13 -5.31
N ASP A 82 6.21 13.42 -5.24
CA ASP A 82 6.26 14.16 -3.98
C ASP A 82 4.90 14.15 -3.26
N LYS A 83 3.79 14.27 -3.99
CA LYS A 83 2.44 14.19 -3.42
C LYS A 83 2.12 12.80 -2.88
N ILE A 84 2.63 11.75 -3.56
CA ILE A 84 2.52 10.36 -3.09
C ILE A 84 3.25 10.20 -1.76
N LEU A 85 4.45 10.75 -1.63
CA LEU A 85 5.21 10.73 -0.38
C LEU A 85 4.52 11.52 0.74
N GLU A 86 3.94 12.67 0.43
CA GLU A 86 3.14 13.47 1.38
C GLU A 86 1.93 12.67 1.87
N TRP A 87 1.19 12.05 0.96
CA TRP A 87 0.07 11.17 1.29
C TRP A 87 0.52 10.01 2.19
N LYS A 88 1.60 9.30 1.84
CA LYS A 88 2.14 8.21 2.67
C LYS A 88 2.40 8.67 4.10
N ASN A 89 3.06 9.82 4.26
CA ASN A 89 3.35 10.37 5.57
C ASN A 89 2.08 10.72 6.36
N ALA A 90 1.07 11.28 5.69
CA ALA A 90 -0.23 11.56 6.28
C ALA A 90 -0.96 10.27 6.69
N TYR A 91 -0.92 9.23 5.86
CA TYR A 91 -1.50 7.92 6.12
C TYR A 91 -0.88 7.25 7.35
N LEU A 92 0.45 7.21 7.43
CA LEU A 92 1.17 6.65 8.59
C LEU A 92 0.88 7.43 9.87
N LYS A 93 0.81 8.77 9.78
CA LYS A 93 0.46 9.62 10.92
C LYS A 93 -0.98 9.40 11.39
N ASP A 94 -1.94 9.24 10.47
CA ASP A 94 -3.33 8.94 10.81
C ASP A 94 -3.43 7.59 11.53
N MET A 95 -2.76 6.56 11.03
CA MET A 95 -2.68 5.26 11.70
C MET A 95 -2.11 5.38 13.13
N GLN A 96 -1.04 6.15 13.31
CA GLN A 96 -0.47 6.40 14.66
C GLN A 96 -1.46 7.12 15.57
N ASN A 97 -2.19 8.10 15.05
CA ASN A 97 -3.18 8.84 15.83
C ASN A 97 -4.36 7.96 16.24
N LYS A 98 -4.85 7.10 15.35
CA LYS A 98 -5.90 6.12 15.67
C LYS A 98 -5.48 5.19 16.80
N LEU A 99 -4.24 4.69 16.77
CA LEU A 99 -3.70 3.87 17.87
C LEU A 99 -3.62 4.61 19.20
N LYS A 100 -3.30 5.93 19.18
CA LYS A 100 -3.31 6.76 20.38
C LYS A 100 -4.72 7.00 20.92
N GLN A 101 -5.68 7.29 20.01
CA GLN A 101 -7.09 7.50 20.37
C GLN A 101 -7.74 6.26 20.97
N GLU A 102 -7.36 5.09 20.52
CA GLU A 102 -7.83 3.81 21.08
C GLU A 102 -7.18 3.46 22.42
N HIS A 103 -6.45 4.40 23.05
CA HIS A 103 -5.68 4.20 24.28
C HIS A 103 -4.70 3.03 24.25
N LYS A 104 -4.32 2.61 23.08
CA LYS A 104 -3.36 1.54 22.85
C LYS A 104 -1.91 2.00 23.02
N PHE A 105 -1.71 3.32 23.12
CA PHE A 105 -0.41 3.94 23.38
C PHE A 105 -0.57 5.07 24.39
N VAL A 106 -0.11 4.87 25.62
CA VAL A 106 -0.25 5.82 26.75
C VAL A 106 1.14 6.04 27.34
N ASP A 107 1.51 7.30 27.59
CA ASP A 107 2.77 7.71 28.22
C ASP A 107 4.03 7.09 27.61
N GLY A 108 4.08 6.98 26.28
CA GLY A 108 5.21 6.41 25.56
C GLY A 108 5.31 4.87 25.63
N ARG A 109 4.31 4.20 26.16
CA ARG A 109 4.25 2.74 26.28
C ARG A 109 3.01 2.18 25.60
N TYR A 110 3.13 0.97 25.09
CA TYR A 110 2.00 0.21 24.55
C TYR A 110 1.16 -0.39 25.68
N SER A 111 -0.17 -0.42 25.48
CA SER A 111 -1.07 -1.14 26.36
C SER A 111 -0.84 -2.66 26.24
N LEU A 112 -1.28 -3.41 27.27
CA LEU A 112 -1.18 -4.88 27.24
C LEU A 112 -1.95 -5.49 26.05
N GLU A 113 -3.08 -4.89 25.67
CA GLU A 113 -3.87 -5.33 24.52
C GLU A 113 -3.10 -5.27 23.22
N ILE A 114 -2.31 -4.22 23.01
CA ILE A 114 -1.43 -4.14 21.81
C ILE A 114 -0.37 -5.23 21.81
N TYR A 115 0.19 -5.58 22.95
CA TYR A 115 1.17 -6.68 22.98
C TYR A 115 0.55 -7.99 22.52
N GLN A 116 -0.70 -8.26 22.88
CA GLN A 116 -1.42 -9.45 22.41
C GLN A 116 -1.71 -9.38 20.90
N ASP A 117 -2.09 -8.21 20.39
CA ASP A 117 -2.30 -8.02 18.95
C ASP A 117 -0.98 -8.09 18.17
N LEU A 118 0.11 -7.54 18.73
CA LEU A 118 1.46 -7.68 18.18
C LEU A 118 1.90 -9.13 18.12
N GLU A 119 1.65 -9.91 19.17
CA GLU A 119 1.97 -11.35 19.18
C GLU A 119 1.22 -12.09 18.08
N LYS A 120 -0.06 -11.76 17.83
CA LYS A 120 -0.83 -12.33 16.71
C LYS A 120 -0.20 -11.96 15.36
N VAL A 121 0.11 -10.68 15.17
CA VAL A 121 0.71 -10.19 13.92
C VAL A 121 2.10 -10.79 13.69
N LEU A 122 2.94 -10.86 14.72
CA LEU A 122 4.25 -11.52 14.65
C LEU A 122 4.12 -13.04 14.43
N GLY A 123 3.10 -13.65 15.03
CA GLY A 123 2.75 -15.06 14.80
C GLY A 123 2.36 -15.29 13.35
N TYR A 124 1.55 -14.39 12.78
CA TYR A 124 1.14 -14.46 11.38
C TYR A 124 2.32 -14.22 10.42
N LYS A 125 3.20 -13.25 10.72
CA LYS A 125 4.46 -13.06 9.98
C LYS A 125 5.30 -14.34 9.95
N LYS A 126 5.50 -14.98 11.11
CA LYS A 126 6.24 -16.26 11.22
C LYS A 126 5.56 -17.40 10.46
N TYR A 127 4.23 -17.43 10.48
CA TYR A 127 3.45 -18.39 9.71
C TYR A 127 3.73 -18.20 8.22
N LEU A 128 3.60 -16.98 7.69
CA LEU A 128 3.87 -16.69 6.28
C LEU A 128 5.32 -16.96 5.88
N ASP A 129 6.29 -16.68 6.76
CA ASP A 129 7.71 -16.95 6.53
C ASP A 129 8.03 -18.45 6.46
N ALA A 130 7.33 -19.24 7.26
CA ALA A 130 7.49 -20.71 7.29
C ALA A 130 6.80 -21.42 6.14
N TYR A 131 5.71 -20.86 5.60
CA TYR A 131 4.94 -21.45 4.50
C TYR A 131 5.46 -20.91 3.17
N LYS A 132 6.05 -21.78 2.35
CA LYS A 132 6.59 -21.43 1.04
C LYS A 132 5.50 -21.16 -0.03
N GLU A 133 4.30 -21.65 0.19
CA GLU A 133 3.16 -21.47 -0.72
C GLU A 133 2.15 -20.52 -0.08
N ILE A 134 2.03 -19.33 -0.66
CA ILE A 134 1.03 -18.32 -0.29
C ILE A 134 -0.18 -18.60 -1.18
N GLU A 135 -1.28 -19.03 -0.56
CA GLU A 135 -2.46 -19.53 -1.29
C GLU A 135 -3.47 -18.44 -1.64
N THR A 136 -3.50 -17.37 -0.85
CA THR A 136 -4.49 -16.30 -1.03
C THR A 136 -3.86 -14.96 -1.38
N GLU A 137 -4.63 -14.12 -2.07
CA GLU A 137 -4.22 -12.75 -2.39
C GLU A 137 -3.98 -11.91 -1.14
N GLU A 138 -4.79 -12.10 -0.10
CA GLU A 138 -4.64 -11.40 1.18
C GLU A 138 -3.32 -11.76 1.88
N GLU A 139 -2.98 -13.05 1.92
CA GLU A 139 -1.67 -13.51 2.42
C GLU A 139 -0.51 -12.94 1.62
N ASN A 140 -0.68 -12.82 0.31
CA ASN A 140 0.32 -12.24 -0.58
C ASN A 140 0.58 -10.76 -0.26
N ILE A 141 -0.47 -9.97 -0.03
CA ILE A 141 -0.36 -8.57 0.39
C ILE A 141 0.34 -8.46 1.74
N TYR A 142 -0.05 -9.28 2.73
CA TYR A 142 0.62 -9.28 4.03
C TYR A 142 2.09 -9.72 3.94
N ALA A 143 2.41 -10.72 3.11
CA ALA A 143 3.79 -11.13 2.90
C ALA A 143 4.65 -9.98 2.33
N MET A 144 4.13 -9.22 1.40
CA MET A 144 4.79 -8.01 0.89
C MET A 144 4.92 -6.93 1.97
N LEU A 145 3.84 -6.65 2.72
CA LEU A 145 3.85 -5.67 3.81
C LEU A 145 4.84 -6.06 4.94
N PHE A 146 5.11 -7.33 5.13
CA PHE A 146 6.10 -7.81 6.09
C PHE A 146 7.52 -7.93 5.52
N GLY A 147 7.71 -7.61 4.25
CA GLY A 147 9.00 -7.75 3.57
C GLY A 147 9.47 -9.20 3.41
N LEU A 148 8.55 -10.17 3.46
CA LEU A 148 8.82 -11.60 3.26
C LEU A 148 8.82 -12.00 1.78
N LYS A 149 8.20 -11.17 0.96
CA LYS A 149 8.07 -11.35 -0.48
C LYS A 149 8.31 -10.02 -1.16
N GLU A 150 9.07 -10.06 -2.22
CA GLU A 150 9.20 -8.89 -3.10
C GLU A 150 7.86 -8.65 -3.79
N CYS A 151 7.56 -7.37 -4.03
CA CYS A 151 6.43 -7.01 -4.86
C CYS A 151 6.58 -7.69 -6.23
N PRO A 152 5.55 -8.34 -6.76
CA PRO A 152 5.64 -8.96 -8.08
C PRO A 152 6.18 -7.95 -9.10
N TYR A 153 7.03 -8.42 -10.03
CA TYR A 153 7.68 -7.56 -11.02
C TYR A 153 6.67 -6.68 -11.81
N HIS A 154 5.48 -7.22 -12.07
CA HIS A 154 4.40 -6.48 -12.72
C HIS A 154 3.93 -5.26 -11.90
N MET A 155 4.01 -5.30 -10.57
CA MET A 155 3.65 -4.15 -9.73
C MET A 155 4.67 -3.02 -9.81
N TYR A 156 5.95 -3.35 -9.92
CA TYR A 156 6.97 -2.34 -10.24
C TYR A 156 6.76 -1.75 -11.64
N THR A 157 6.28 -2.55 -12.59
CA THR A 157 5.97 -2.02 -13.94
C THR A 157 4.77 -1.10 -13.96
N PHE A 158 3.84 -1.23 -13.03
CA PHE A 158 2.71 -0.29 -12.94
C PHE A 158 3.16 1.11 -12.47
N PHE A 159 4.10 1.17 -11.52
CA PHE A 159 4.44 2.40 -10.81
C PHE A 159 5.84 2.93 -11.10
N ILE A 160 6.74 2.16 -11.69
CA ILE A 160 8.12 2.56 -11.96
C ILE A 160 8.38 2.49 -13.46
N MET A 161 8.75 3.62 -14.06
CA MET A 161 9.23 3.61 -15.45
C MET A 161 10.48 2.76 -15.57
N LYS A 162 10.51 1.82 -16.50
CA LYS A 162 11.76 1.24 -16.98
C LYS A 162 12.54 2.37 -17.65
N ASN A 163 13.70 2.72 -17.10
CA ASN A 163 14.72 3.35 -17.90
C ASN A 163 15.17 2.31 -18.95
N ASP A 164 15.43 2.74 -20.18
CA ASP A 164 15.84 1.89 -21.31
C ASP A 164 17.06 1.00 -21.06
N ASP A 165 17.69 1.09 -19.88
CA ASP A 165 18.85 0.31 -19.44
C ASP A 165 18.55 -0.85 -18.49
N ASP A 166 17.34 -1.42 -18.48
CA ASP A 166 16.95 -2.67 -17.77
C ASP A 166 17.38 -2.81 -16.30
N LYS A 167 17.72 -1.72 -15.61
CA LYS A 167 18.00 -1.76 -14.17
C LYS A 167 16.91 -1.02 -13.42
N PRO A 168 16.19 -1.69 -12.50
CA PRO A 168 15.33 -0.99 -11.57
C PRO A 168 16.20 0.01 -10.79
N MET A 169 15.86 1.30 -10.85
CA MET A 169 16.47 2.28 -9.96
C MET A 169 15.95 2.02 -8.54
N ILE A 170 16.53 1.03 -7.88
CA ILE A 170 16.44 0.94 -6.43
C ILE A 170 17.25 2.13 -5.93
N ASN A 171 16.56 3.17 -5.51
CA ASN A 171 17.17 4.28 -4.81
C ASN A 171 17.76 3.74 -3.51
N SER A 172 19.02 3.35 -3.53
CA SER A 172 19.83 2.98 -2.39
C SER A 172 20.24 4.23 -1.59
N SER A 173 19.27 5.07 -1.21
CA SER A 173 19.49 6.19 -0.31
C SER A 173 18.86 5.92 1.05
N LEU A 174 19.25 4.77 1.63
CA LEU A 174 19.18 4.54 3.07
C LEU A 174 20.57 4.06 3.53
N LYS A 175 21.42 5.02 3.82
CA LYS A 175 22.52 4.90 4.78
C LYS A 175 22.22 5.80 5.95
#